data_15bcf7b858e94f645fb0cb3acec30872
#
_entry.id   15bcf7b858e94f645fb0cb3acec30872
#
_cell.length_a   1.000
_cell.length_b   1.000
_cell.length_c   1.000
_cell.angle_alpha   90.00
_cell.angle_beta   90.00
_cell.angle_gamma   90.00
#
_symmetry.space_group_name_H-M   'P 1'
#
loop_
_entity.id
_entity.type
_entity.pdbx_description
1 polymer ?
#
loop_
_entity_poly.entity_id
_entity_poly.type
_entity_poly.pdbx_seq_one_letter_code
_entity_poly.pdbx_strand_id
1 'polypeptide(L)'
;MENFFLSYNLSWTLSKTLPYLLILVGGVLLSYFYYKKVKKLTFLRFIIWIIPFAIYFILNPIYEGDFSNSFRNLKLKNAFIQSEKNQLIVITIPGCPYCMASIQTIKNIKKRVPNLNVKYVICSSDSSSTDIYKKEINGAFPINIATNAQFYANLTMGRFPSFMLVSNSAAQIWSNDAFGSLAKDNVESYFKSLN
;
A
#
# COMPACT_ATOMS: atom_id res chain seq x y z
N MET A 1 1.77 -14.80 4.41
CA MET A 1 2.76 -15.10 3.35
C MET A 1 3.40 -13.85 2.77
N GLU A 2 2.65 -12.79 2.47
CA GLU A 2 3.22 -11.54 1.93
C GLU A 2 4.39 -10.98 2.77
N ASN A 3 4.22 -10.85 4.10
CA ASN A 3 5.29 -10.38 4.99
C ASN A 3 6.55 -11.25 4.98
N PHE A 4 6.41 -12.55 4.73
CA PHE A 4 7.54 -13.46 4.57
C PHE A 4 8.36 -13.11 3.33
N PHE A 5 7.72 -12.93 2.19
CA PHE A 5 8.42 -12.54 0.96
C PHE A 5 9.02 -11.13 1.03
N LEU A 6 8.32 -10.20 1.70
CA LEU A 6 8.84 -8.86 1.95
C LEU A 6 10.12 -8.87 2.80
N SER A 7 10.29 -9.83 3.71
CA SER A 7 11.52 -9.97 4.51
C SER A 7 12.73 -10.37 3.69
N TYR A 8 12.53 -10.99 2.52
CA TYR A 8 13.59 -11.29 1.54
C TYR A 8 13.83 -10.15 0.54
N ASN A 9 13.40 -8.93 0.84
CA ASN A 9 13.55 -7.75 -0.04
C ASN A 9 12.86 -7.86 -1.41
N LEU A 10 11.90 -8.78 -1.59
CA LEU A 10 11.07 -8.77 -2.79
C LEU A 10 10.19 -7.52 -2.85
N SER A 11 9.80 -7.10 -4.05
CA SER A 11 8.86 -6.00 -4.23
C SER A 11 7.49 -6.33 -3.65
N TRP A 12 6.69 -5.31 -3.32
CA TRP A 12 5.32 -5.49 -2.82
C TRP A 12 4.46 -6.25 -3.82
N THR A 13 4.56 -5.88 -5.11
CA THR A 13 3.82 -6.56 -6.19
C THR A 13 4.20 -8.02 -6.30
N LEU A 14 5.50 -8.35 -6.28
CA LEU A 14 5.96 -9.73 -6.36
C LEU A 14 5.59 -10.52 -5.11
N SER A 15 5.71 -9.92 -3.92
CA SER A 15 5.33 -10.55 -2.63
C SER A 15 3.84 -10.86 -2.55
N LYS A 16 3.00 -10.08 -3.22
CA LYS A 16 1.56 -10.31 -3.34
C LYS A 16 1.22 -11.41 -4.35
N THR A 17 1.90 -11.46 -5.50
CA THR A 17 1.58 -12.40 -6.60
C THR A 17 2.20 -13.79 -6.41
N LEU A 18 3.41 -13.86 -5.85
CA LEU A 18 4.17 -15.11 -5.73
C LEU A 18 3.41 -16.22 -4.99
N PRO A 19 2.70 -15.97 -3.87
CA PRO A 19 1.91 -17.01 -3.20
C PRO A 19 0.85 -17.63 -4.10
N TYR A 20 0.16 -16.84 -4.94
CA TYR A 20 -0.83 -17.35 -5.88
C TYR A 20 -0.21 -18.27 -6.91
N LEU A 21 0.94 -17.87 -7.45
CA LEU A 21 1.68 -18.68 -8.42
C LEU A 21 2.16 -19.99 -7.79
N LEU A 22 2.67 -19.96 -6.56
CA LEU A 22 3.10 -21.16 -5.83
C LEU A 22 1.94 -22.12 -5.53
N ILE A 23 0.77 -21.60 -5.13
CA ILE A 23 -0.42 -22.43 -4.89
C ILE A 23 -0.91 -23.06 -6.19
N LEU A 24 -0.91 -22.30 -7.28
CA LEU A 24 -1.30 -22.80 -8.60
C LEU A 24 -0.36 -23.92 -9.08
N VAL A 25 0.95 -23.68 -9.05
CA VAL A 25 1.95 -24.68 -9.47
C VAL A 25 1.90 -25.90 -8.55
N GLY A 26 1.85 -25.71 -7.23
CA GLY A 26 1.73 -26.78 -6.26
C GLY A 26 0.47 -27.63 -6.46
N GLY A 27 -0.66 -26.99 -6.74
CA GLY A 27 -1.92 -27.66 -7.04
C GLY A 27 -1.85 -28.50 -8.32
N VAL A 28 -1.24 -27.98 -9.39
CA VAL A 28 -1.02 -28.71 -10.65
C VAL A 28 -0.11 -29.94 -10.41
N LEU A 29 0.97 -29.78 -9.67
CA LEU A 29 1.88 -30.89 -9.33
C LEU A 29 1.16 -31.97 -8.51
N LEU A 30 0.41 -31.60 -7.48
CA LEU A 30 -0.37 -32.50 -6.67
C LEU A 30 -1.42 -33.25 -7.52
N SER A 31 -2.10 -32.54 -8.40
CA SER A 31 -3.06 -33.13 -9.34
C SER A 31 -2.41 -34.16 -10.26
N TYR A 32 -1.19 -33.85 -10.76
CA TYR A 32 -0.42 -34.77 -11.60
C TYR A 32 -0.02 -36.06 -10.86
N PHE A 33 0.49 -35.94 -9.60
CA PHE A 33 0.84 -37.10 -8.79
C PHE A 33 -0.39 -37.95 -8.41
N TYR A 34 -1.51 -37.30 -8.11
CA TYR A 34 -2.77 -37.99 -7.83
C TYR A 34 -3.26 -38.76 -9.05
N TYR A 35 -3.11 -38.20 -10.24
CA TYR A 35 -3.49 -38.86 -11.50
C TYR A 35 -2.74 -40.18 -11.71
N LYS A 36 -1.45 -40.21 -11.40
CA LYS A 36 -0.64 -41.44 -11.55
C LYS A 36 -1.16 -42.58 -10.67
N LYS A 37 -1.81 -42.27 -9.53
CA LYS A 37 -2.31 -43.27 -8.58
C LYS A 37 -3.79 -43.66 -8.81
N VAL A 38 -4.62 -42.71 -9.25
CA VAL A 38 -6.09 -42.93 -9.31
C VAL A 38 -6.63 -42.47 -10.67
N LYS A 39 -6.77 -43.42 -11.61
CA LYS A 39 -7.18 -43.12 -13.00
C LYS A 39 -8.66 -42.69 -13.16
N LYS A 40 -9.52 -42.92 -12.18
CA LYS A 40 -10.99 -42.89 -12.36
C LYS A 40 -11.73 -41.59 -12.04
N LEU A 41 -11.13 -40.60 -11.37
CA LEU A 41 -11.85 -39.38 -10.92
C LEU A 41 -11.25 -38.10 -11.49
N THR A 42 -11.62 -37.75 -12.72
CA THR A 42 -11.17 -36.51 -13.39
C THR A 42 -11.64 -35.24 -12.67
N PHE A 43 -12.85 -35.25 -12.10
CA PHE A 43 -13.45 -34.13 -11.39
C PHE A 43 -12.72 -33.79 -10.08
N LEU A 44 -12.28 -34.80 -9.33
CA LEU A 44 -11.56 -34.59 -8.06
C LEU A 44 -10.24 -33.83 -8.22
N ARG A 45 -9.64 -33.87 -9.40
CA ARG A 45 -8.39 -33.14 -9.73
C ARG A 45 -8.60 -31.63 -9.76
N PHE A 46 -9.69 -31.18 -10.37
CA PHE A 46 -10.01 -29.76 -10.40
C PHE A 46 -10.25 -29.23 -8.99
N ILE A 47 -10.89 -30.02 -8.14
CA ILE A 47 -11.16 -29.67 -6.75
C ILE A 47 -9.87 -29.51 -5.96
N ILE A 48 -8.88 -30.39 -6.13
CA ILE A 48 -7.63 -30.41 -5.36
C ILE A 48 -6.82 -29.12 -5.53
N TRP A 49 -6.82 -28.48 -6.69
CA TRP A 49 -6.06 -27.24 -6.87
C TRP A 49 -6.93 -25.98 -6.86
N ILE A 50 -8.22 -26.07 -7.21
CA ILE A 50 -9.12 -24.92 -7.17
C ILE A 50 -9.44 -24.52 -5.73
N ILE A 51 -9.69 -25.48 -4.83
CA ILE A 51 -10.08 -25.16 -3.44
C ILE A 51 -8.96 -24.38 -2.69
N PRO A 52 -7.70 -24.83 -2.65
CA PRO A 52 -6.65 -24.05 -1.97
C PRO A 52 -6.46 -22.66 -2.59
N PHE A 53 -6.56 -22.54 -3.90
CA PHE A 53 -6.48 -21.26 -4.59
C PHE A 53 -7.66 -20.34 -4.21
N ALA A 54 -8.89 -20.85 -4.22
CA ALA A 54 -10.07 -20.09 -3.85
C ALA A 54 -10.04 -19.64 -2.38
N ILE A 55 -9.66 -20.53 -1.46
CA ILE A 55 -9.51 -20.19 -0.05
C ILE A 55 -8.46 -19.09 0.12
N TYR A 56 -7.29 -19.24 -0.53
CA TYR A 56 -6.25 -18.23 -0.44
C TYR A 56 -6.69 -16.87 -1.02
N PHE A 57 -7.43 -16.89 -2.14
CA PHE A 57 -7.97 -15.67 -2.77
C PHE A 57 -9.00 -14.97 -1.87
N ILE A 58 -9.87 -15.73 -1.19
CA ILE A 58 -10.84 -15.16 -0.24
C ILE A 58 -10.15 -14.51 0.96
N LEU A 59 -9.10 -15.15 1.48
CA LEU A 59 -8.36 -14.65 2.65
C LEU A 59 -7.40 -13.51 2.32
N ASN A 60 -6.91 -13.43 1.08
CA ASN A 60 -5.94 -12.43 0.63
C ASN A 60 -6.38 -11.84 -0.72
N PRO A 61 -7.48 -11.12 -0.79
CA PRO A 61 -8.01 -10.65 -2.07
C PRO A 61 -7.03 -9.73 -2.78
N ILE A 62 -7.06 -9.81 -4.11
CA ILE A 62 -6.36 -8.89 -5.00
C ILE A 62 -7.31 -7.74 -5.31
N TYR A 63 -6.84 -6.53 -5.11
CA TYR A 63 -7.58 -5.31 -5.44
C TYR A 63 -7.02 -4.68 -6.71
N GLU A 64 -7.82 -3.90 -7.41
CA GLU A 64 -7.40 -3.18 -8.61
C GLU A 64 -6.16 -2.31 -8.34
N GLY A 65 -6.14 -1.60 -7.20
CA GLY A 65 -5.00 -0.78 -6.78
C GLY A 65 -3.69 -1.54 -6.55
N ASP A 66 -3.71 -2.88 -6.41
CA ASP A 66 -2.47 -3.65 -6.24
C ASP A 66 -1.61 -3.70 -7.51
N PHE A 67 -2.23 -3.57 -8.68
CA PHE A 67 -1.54 -3.67 -9.97
C PHE A 67 -1.77 -2.47 -10.87
N SER A 68 -2.70 -1.58 -10.53
CA SER A 68 -2.92 -0.34 -11.26
C SER A 68 -2.01 0.76 -10.74
N ASN A 69 -1.38 1.50 -11.66
CA ASN A 69 -0.62 2.69 -11.31
C ASN A 69 -1.52 3.93 -11.39
N SER A 70 -2.70 3.84 -10.80
CA SER A 70 -3.73 4.88 -10.84
C SER A 70 -3.39 6.01 -9.87
N PHE A 71 -2.44 6.86 -10.26
CA PHE A 71 -2.18 8.11 -9.56
C PHE A 71 -2.67 9.30 -10.37
N ARG A 72 -2.94 10.39 -9.67
CA ARG A 72 -3.24 11.67 -10.29
C ARG A 72 -2.03 12.59 -10.15
N ASN A 73 -1.56 13.12 -11.29
CA ASN A 73 -0.54 14.16 -11.29
C ASN A 73 -1.14 15.49 -10.84
N LEU A 74 -0.47 16.12 -9.90
CA LEU A 74 -0.89 17.40 -9.34
C LEU A 74 -0.05 18.54 -9.90
N LYS A 75 -0.73 19.55 -10.43
CA LYS A 75 -0.13 20.84 -10.78
C LYS A 75 -0.15 21.72 -9.53
N LEU A 76 0.83 21.54 -8.65
CA LEU A 76 1.00 22.39 -7.47
C LEU A 76 1.86 23.60 -7.79
N LYS A 77 1.70 24.68 -7.00
CA LYS A 77 2.58 25.85 -7.10
C LYS A 77 4.02 25.40 -6.80
N ASN A 78 4.98 25.92 -7.55
CA ASN A 78 6.40 25.59 -7.38
C ASN A 78 6.87 25.77 -5.93
N ALA A 79 6.38 26.78 -5.21
CA ALA A 79 6.70 26.99 -3.80
C ALA A 79 6.28 25.81 -2.90
N PHE A 80 5.11 25.19 -3.14
CA PHE A 80 4.68 24.01 -2.38
C PHE A 80 5.58 22.81 -2.69
N ILE A 81 5.88 22.55 -3.97
CA ILE A 81 6.77 21.46 -4.38
C ILE A 81 8.17 21.66 -3.77
N GLN A 82 8.68 22.89 -3.76
CA GLN A 82 10.00 23.19 -3.19
C GLN A 82 10.05 22.96 -1.68
N SER A 83 9.01 23.33 -0.93
CA SER A 83 8.97 23.16 0.52
C SER A 83 8.80 21.70 0.97
N GLU A 84 8.13 20.88 0.16
CA GLU A 84 7.75 19.50 0.50
C GLU A 84 8.45 18.45 -0.39
N LYS A 85 9.52 18.86 -1.10
CA LYS A 85 10.20 17.97 -2.05
C LYS A 85 10.80 16.75 -1.37
N ASN A 86 10.82 15.65 -2.11
CA ASN A 86 11.35 14.36 -1.65
C ASN A 86 10.66 13.88 -0.36
N GLN A 87 9.33 14.00 -0.33
CA GLN A 87 8.54 13.63 0.83
C GLN A 87 7.28 12.86 0.42
N LEU A 88 6.93 11.87 1.23
CA LEU A 88 5.62 11.20 1.17
C LEU A 88 4.71 11.86 2.22
N ILE A 89 3.67 12.54 1.76
CA ILE A 89 2.68 13.18 2.62
C ILE A 89 1.45 12.27 2.70
N VAL A 90 1.10 11.85 3.91
CA VAL A 90 -0.11 11.07 4.18
C VAL A 90 -1.19 12.01 4.72
N ILE A 91 -2.23 12.21 3.92
CA ILE A 91 -3.32 13.13 4.23
C ILE A 91 -4.46 12.33 4.85
N THR A 92 -4.87 12.70 6.05
CA THR A 92 -5.79 11.94 6.90
C THR A 92 -6.85 12.84 7.54
N ILE A 93 -7.90 12.22 8.07
CA ILE A 93 -8.94 12.89 8.89
C ILE A 93 -9.10 12.14 10.21
N PRO A 94 -9.58 12.82 11.26
CA PRO A 94 -9.92 12.18 12.53
C PRO A 94 -10.99 11.10 12.37
N GLY A 95 -10.92 10.07 13.23
CA GLY A 95 -11.96 9.02 13.27
C GLY A 95 -12.00 8.07 12.07
N CYS A 96 -11.02 8.15 11.17
CA CYS A 96 -10.96 7.32 9.97
C CYS A 96 -10.20 6.00 10.23
N PRO A 97 -10.84 4.83 10.24
CA PRO A 97 -10.17 3.55 10.49
C PRO A 97 -9.08 3.21 9.47
N TYR A 98 -9.33 3.50 8.19
CA TYR A 98 -8.35 3.28 7.11
C TYR A 98 -7.13 4.18 7.26
N CYS A 99 -7.32 5.40 7.76
CA CYS A 99 -6.23 6.31 8.04
C CYS A 99 -5.33 5.76 9.16
N MET A 100 -5.92 5.17 10.20
CA MET A 100 -5.17 4.51 11.27
C MET A 100 -4.42 3.28 10.76
N ALA A 101 -5.07 2.44 9.95
CA ALA A 101 -4.44 1.27 9.33
C ALA A 101 -3.26 1.65 8.42
N SER A 102 -3.31 2.82 7.77
CA SER A 102 -2.22 3.32 6.92
C SER A 102 -0.90 3.51 7.68
N ILE A 103 -0.95 3.82 8.99
CA ILE A 103 0.24 4.05 9.81
C ILE A 103 1.14 2.82 9.82
N GLN A 104 0.56 1.63 10.01
CA GLN A 104 1.33 0.39 10.00
C GLN A 104 1.93 0.10 8.62
N THR A 105 1.17 0.38 7.56
CA THR A 105 1.67 0.25 6.17
C THR A 105 2.90 1.12 5.94
N ILE A 106 2.83 2.40 6.32
CA ILE A 106 3.94 3.34 6.16
C ILE A 106 5.13 2.97 7.05
N LYS A 107 4.89 2.52 8.29
CA LYS A 107 5.97 1.99 9.16
C LYS A 107 6.69 0.82 8.49
N ASN A 108 5.98 -0.07 7.81
CA ASN A 108 6.58 -1.20 7.10
C ASN A 108 7.42 -0.72 5.90
N ILE A 109 6.94 0.25 5.13
CA ILE A 109 7.73 0.86 4.03
C ILE A 109 8.99 1.54 4.60
N LYS A 110 8.86 2.30 5.68
CA LYS A 110 10.00 2.99 6.33
C LYS A 110 11.08 2.03 6.82
N LYS A 111 10.69 0.85 7.33
CA LYS A 111 11.66 -0.21 7.72
C LYS A 111 12.48 -0.70 6.54
N ARG A 112 11.90 -0.76 5.33
CA ARG A 112 12.56 -1.22 4.11
C ARG A 112 13.36 -0.12 3.42
N VAL A 113 12.95 1.13 3.62
CA VAL A 113 13.57 2.33 3.04
C VAL A 113 13.83 3.34 4.16
N PRO A 114 14.97 3.23 4.86
CA PRO A 114 15.27 4.09 6.01
C PRO A 114 15.35 5.59 5.68
N ASN A 115 15.69 5.97 4.45
CA ASN A 115 15.71 7.35 3.97
C ASN A 115 14.33 7.89 3.55
N LEU A 116 13.26 7.07 3.62
CA LEU A 116 11.90 7.53 3.34
C LEU A 116 11.54 8.70 4.26
N ASN A 117 11.30 9.87 3.70
CA ASN A 117 10.81 11.03 4.40
C ASN A 117 9.27 11.04 4.37
N VAL A 118 8.64 10.94 5.54
CA VAL A 118 7.18 10.87 5.66
C VAL A 118 6.67 11.98 6.55
N LYS A 119 5.51 12.54 6.21
CA LYS A 119 4.79 13.54 7.00
C LYS A 119 3.31 13.20 7.02
N TYR A 120 2.70 13.19 8.19
CA TYR A 120 1.27 13.08 8.33
C TYR A 120 0.62 14.45 8.40
N VAL A 121 -0.42 14.68 7.61
CA VAL A 121 -1.22 15.91 7.63
C VAL A 121 -2.64 15.53 8.01
N ILE A 122 -3.08 16.00 9.17
CA ILE A 122 -4.41 15.74 9.70
C ILE A 122 -5.33 16.90 9.34
N CYS A 123 -6.33 16.65 8.51
CA CYS A 123 -7.35 17.64 8.15
C CYS A 123 -8.39 17.73 9.26
N SER A 124 -8.09 18.57 10.25
CA SER A 124 -8.97 18.85 11.40
C SER A 124 -8.82 20.29 11.81
N SER A 125 -9.89 20.88 12.31
CA SER A 125 -9.88 22.17 13.02
C SER A 125 -9.54 22.00 14.51
N ASP A 126 -9.60 20.77 15.04
CA ASP A 126 -9.39 20.47 16.44
C ASP A 126 -8.05 19.79 16.71
N SER A 127 -7.25 20.38 17.58
CA SER A 127 -5.93 19.86 17.98
C SER A 127 -6.03 18.55 18.78
N SER A 128 -7.12 18.34 19.53
CA SER A 128 -7.32 17.12 20.33
C SER A 128 -7.38 15.86 19.45
N SER A 129 -7.87 16.01 18.22
CA SER A 129 -7.96 14.92 17.25
C SER A 129 -6.59 14.33 16.84
N THR A 130 -5.50 15.03 17.13
CA THR A 130 -4.13 14.57 16.82
C THR A 130 -3.59 13.57 17.82
N ASP A 131 -4.14 13.50 19.04
CA ASP A 131 -3.56 12.70 20.13
C ASP A 131 -3.63 11.20 19.85
N ILE A 132 -4.68 10.74 19.18
CA ILE A 132 -4.78 9.34 18.73
C ILE A 132 -3.67 9.03 17.74
N TYR A 133 -3.42 9.94 16.78
CA TYR A 133 -2.35 9.78 15.80
C TYR A 133 -0.96 9.82 16.44
N LYS A 134 -0.73 10.74 17.40
CA LYS A 134 0.54 10.82 18.14
C LYS A 134 0.84 9.51 18.86
N LYS A 135 -0.17 8.95 19.54
CA LYS A 135 -0.05 7.67 20.25
C LYS A 135 0.29 6.53 19.28
N GLU A 136 -0.42 6.43 18.16
CA GLU A 136 -0.24 5.33 17.20
C GLU A 136 1.05 5.46 16.40
N ILE A 137 1.40 6.67 15.96
CA ILE A 137 2.65 6.95 15.24
C ILE A 137 3.85 6.79 16.17
N ASN A 138 3.69 7.14 17.45
CA ASN A 138 4.72 6.99 18.49
C ASN A 138 6.07 7.61 18.08
N GLY A 139 6.04 8.84 17.61
CA GLY A 139 7.25 9.58 17.20
C GLY A 139 7.91 9.12 15.89
N ALA A 140 7.38 8.10 15.22
CA ALA A 140 8.00 7.57 13.99
C ALA A 140 7.95 8.56 12.81
N PHE A 141 6.98 9.46 12.79
CA PHE A 141 6.77 10.45 11.72
C PHE A 141 6.30 11.80 12.29
N PRO A 142 6.68 12.93 11.67
CA PRO A 142 6.13 14.23 12.01
C PRO A 142 4.63 14.29 11.68
N ILE A 143 3.88 14.96 12.55
CA ILE A 143 2.44 15.16 12.41
C ILE A 143 2.18 16.66 12.36
N ASN A 144 1.47 17.11 11.34
CA ASN A 144 1.02 18.48 11.20
C ASN A 144 -0.51 18.54 11.12
N ILE A 145 -1.10 19.54 11.73
CA ILE A 145 -2.50 19.88 11.49
C ILE A 145 -2.55 20.71 10.21
N ALA A 146 -3.51 20.42 9.35
CA ALA A 146 -3.72 21.17 8.14
C ALA A 146 -4.09 22.62 8.46
N THR A 147 -3.27 23.58 8.10
CA THR A 147 -3.59 25.03 8.23
C THR A 147 -4.79 25.44 7.36
N ASN A 148 -5.01 24.71 6.27
CA ASN A 148 -6.15 24.87 5.37
C ASN A 148 -6.73 23.49 5.04
N ALA A 149 -7.64 22.99 5.86
CA ALA A 149 -8.28 21.68 5.69
C ALA A 149 -9.02 21.58 4.34
N GLN A 150 -9.66 22.67 3.88
CA GLN A 150 -10.37 22.70 2.60
C GLN A 150 -9.42 22.50 1.42
N PHE A 151 -8.22 23.07 1.47
CA PHE A 151 -7.20 22.85 0.44
C PHE A 151 -6.87 21.35 0.30
N TYR A 152 -6.62 20.66 1.43
CA TYR A 152 -6.31 19.24 1.42
C TYR A 152 -7.53 18.38 1.04
N ALA A 153 -8.74 18.75 1.46
CA ALA A 153 -9.97 18.06 1.05
C ALA A 153 -10.17 18.14 -0.47
N ASN A 154 -9.97 19.31 -1.07
CA ASN A 154 -10.02 19.46 -2.53
C ASN A 154 -8.91 18.68 -3.24
N LEU A 155 -7.70 18.69 -2.67
CA LEU A 155 -6.54 17.96 -3.19
C LEU A 155 -6.78 16.46 -3.23
N THR A 156 -7.41 15.90 -2.20
CA THR A 156 -7.73 14.47 -2.08
C THR A 156 -9.05 14.09 -2.74
N MET A 157 -9.85 15.05 -3.21
CA MET A 157 -11.24 14.86 -3.65
C MET A 157 -12.10 14.20 -2.54
N GLY A 158 -11.85 14.52 -1.28
CA GLY A 158 -12.53 13.95 -0.11
C GLY A 158 -12.21 12.47 0.17
N ARG A 159 -11.21 11.88 -0.47
CA ARG A 159 -10.82 10.48 -0.25
C ARG A 159 -9.68 10.39 0.76
N PHE A 160 -9.93 9.71 1.87
CA PHE A 160 -8.94 9.56 2.95
C PHE A 160 -8.76 8.09 3.37
N PRO A 161 -7.53 7.67 3.72
CA PRO A 161 -6.30 8.42 3.54
C PRO A 161 -5.94 8.62 2.07
N SER A 162 -5.18 9.68 1.79
CA SER A 162 -4.52 9.87 0.49
C SER A 162 -3.02 9.98 0.70
N PHE A 163 -2.27 9.44 -0.25
CA PHE A 163 -0.81 9.37 -0.22
C PHE A 163 -0.25 10.24 -1.34
N MET A 164 0.49 11.27 -1.00
CA MET A 164 1.05 12.19 -1.97
C MET A 164 2.57 12.14 -1.94
N LEU A 165 3.18 11.67 -3.03
CA LEU A 165 4.61 11.72 -3.25
C LEU A 165 4.97 13.04 -3.93
N VAL A 166 5.72 13.87 -3.25
CA VAL A 166 6.28 15.09 -3.81
C VAL A 166 7.73 14.82 -4.21
N SER A 167 7.97 14.74 -5.51
CA SER A 167 9.31 14.62 -6.10
C SER A 167 9.92 15.99 -6.37
N ASN A 168 11.13 16.03 -6.92
CA ASN A 168 11.80 17.28 -7.26
C ASN A 168 11.04 18.16 -8.27
N SER A 169 10.20 17.58 -9.11
CA SER A 169 9.57 18.27 -10.25
C SER A 169 8.06 18.08 -10.33
N ALA A 170 7.50 17.12 -9.60
CA ALA A 170 6.10 16.76 -9.70
C ALA A 170 5.54 16.26 -8.36
N ALA A 171 4.23 16.28 -8.24
CA ALA A 171 3.53 15.63 -7.15
C ALA A 171 2.50 14.63 -7.72
N GLN A 172 2.51 13.44 -7.15
CA GLN A 172 1.60 12.35 -7.49
C GLN A 172 0.76 12.01 -6.27
N ILE A 173 -0.54 11.79 -6.45
CA ILE A 173 -1.41 11.42 -5.35
C ILE A 173 -2.19 10.16 -5.68
N TRP A 174 -2.22 9.25 -4.73
CA TRP A 174 -3.05 8.03 -4.70
C TRP A 174 -4.11 8.16 -3.64
N SER A 175 -5.32 7.74 -3.94
CA SER A 175 -6.35 7.45 -2.93
C SER A 175 -6.02 6.12 -2.22
N ASN A 176 -6.71 5.83 -1.11
CA ASN A 176 -6.48 4.61 -0.34
C ASN A 176 -6.64 3.32 -1.16
N ASP A 177 -7.64 3.27 -2.02
CA ASP A 177 -7.93 2.16 -2.93
C ASP A 177 -6.89 1.99 -4.04
N ALA A 178 -6.21 3.08 -4.44
CA ALA A 178 -5.16 3.08 -5.44
C ALA A 178 -3.74 2.90 -4.86
N PHE A 179 -3.56 3.06 -3.55
CA PHE A 179 -2.27 2.90 -2.88
C PHE A 179 -2.00 1.42 -2.55
N GLY A 180 -2.05 0.58 -3.59
CA GLY A 180 -1.78 -0.85 -3.52
C GLY A 180 -0.29 -1.20 -3.62
N SER A 181 -0.01 -2.43 -4.02
CA SER A 181 1.35 -2.99 -4.06
C SER A 181 2.26 -2.24 -5.04
N LEU A 182 1.76 -1.93 -6.24
CA LEU A 182 2.55 -1.20 -7.25
C LEU A 182 2.85 0.24 -6.83
N ALA A 183 1.92 0.94 -6.18
CA ALA A 183 2.15 2.28 -5.67
C ALA A 183 3.24 2.30 -4.57
N LYS A 184 3.23 1.29 -3.68
CA LYS A 184 4.28 1.09 -2.66
C LYS A 184 5.64 0.83 -3.30
N ASP A 185 5.70 -0.01 -4.34
CA ASP A 185 6.94 -0.26 -5.09
C ASP A 185 7.46 1.02 -5.74
N ASN A 186 6.59 1.86 -6.30
CA ASN A 186 6.97 3.16 -6.88
C ASN A 186 7.56 4.11 -5.83
N VAL A 187 6.91 4.21 -4.66
CA VAL A 187 7.42 5.02 -3.55
C VAL A 187 8.77 4.50 -3.06
N GLU A 188 8.92 3.19 -2.85
CA GLU A 188 10.21 2.59 -2.45
C GLU A 188 11.30 2.84 -3.49
N SER A 189 11.00 2.62 -4.77
CA SER A 189 11.96 2.82 -5.86
C SER A 189 12.42 4.26 -5.94
N TYR A 190 11.48 5.22 -5.79
CA TYR A 190 11.81 6.63 -5.78
C TYR A 190 12.81 6.98 -4.66
N PHE A 191 12.53 6.59 -3.42
CA PHE A 191 13.44 6.93 -2.32
C PHE A 191 14.75 6.14 -2.36
N LYS A 192 14.76 4.93 -2.90
CA LYS A 192 16.01 4.18 -3.15
C LYS A 192 16.89 4.84 -4.22
N SER A 193 16.30 5.53 -5.19
CA SER A 193 17.05 6.25 -6.24
C SER A 193 17.66 7.58 -5.77
N LEU A 194 17.31 8.05 -4.58
CA LEU A 194 17.87 9.27 -3.99
C LEU A 194 19.17 9.02 -3.19
N ASN A 195 19.56 7.77 -3.01
CA ASN A 195 20.83 7.34 -2.43
C ASN A 195 21.85 7.13 -3.54
#